data_9680eae0b7d9ec2a838fa674790b0e8c
#
_entry.id   9680eae0b7d9ec2a838fa674790b0e8c
#
_cell.length_a   1.000
_cell.length_b   1.000
_cell.length_c   1.000
_cell.angle_alpha   90.00
_cell.angle_beta   90.00
_cell.angle_gamma   90.00
#
_symmetry.space_group_name_H-M   'P 1'
#
loop_
_entity.id
_entity.type
_entity.pdbx_description
1 polymer ?
#
loop_
_entity_poly.entity_id
_entity_poly.type
_entity_poly.pdbx_seq_one_letter_code
_entity_poly.pdbx_strand_id
1 'polypeptide(L)'
;TELSIYSVMWSEHCSYKNSIKYLKKLPRKGKALLVEAGEENAGLVDIGDGWACAFKIESHNHPSAVEPFQGAATGVGGISRDIFTMGARPVASLNSLRFGELDNKKTQHLLKGVVKGISHYGNCFGVPTVAGEVYFDDCYQVNPLVNAMSVGIVRVGETISATSEGAGNPIYIVGASTGKDGIHGATFASEDLGEDA
;
A
#
# COMPACT_ATOMS: atom_id res chain seq x y z
N THR A 1 8.64 3.42 24.84
CA THR A 1 8.28 4.55 25.71
C THR A 1 8.03 5.82 24.87
N GLU A 2 7.90 6.99 25.49
CA GLU A 2 7.62 8.27 24.78
C GLU A 2 8.63 8.56 23.68
N LEU A 3 9.92 8.40 23.95
CA LEU A 3 10.96 8.62 22.93
C LEU A 3 10.77 7.74 21.69
N SER A 4 10.39 6.48 21.87
CA SER A 4 10.10 5.56 20.76
C SER A 4 8.88 6.02 19.95
N ILE A 5 7.85 6.52 20.63
CA ILE A 5 6.65 7.08 19.97
C ILE A 5 7.02 8.31 19.14
N TYR A 6 7.78 9.25 19.71
CA TYR A 6 8.23 10.43 18.97
C TYR A 6 9.13 10.08 17.79
N SER A 7 10.01 9.08 17.94
CA SER A 7 10.86 8.61 16.85
C SER A 7 10.04 8.07 15.68
N VAL A 8 9.03 7.25 15.95
CA VAL A 8 8.12 6.74 14.91
C VAL A 8 7.33 7.87 14.26
N MET A 9 6.74 8.77 15.04
CA MET A 9 5.98 9.91 14.51
C MET A 9 6.82 10.86 13.67
N TRP A 10 8.13 10.95 13.95
CA TRP A 10 9.06 11.81 13.22
C TRP A 10 9.78 11.09 12.07
N SER A 11 9.50 9.82 11.83
CA SER A 11 10.06 9.09 10.68
C SER A 11 9.55 9.66 9.36
N GLU A 12 10.29 9.46 8.28
CA GLU A 12 9.85 9.89 6.93
C GLU A 12 8.51 9.26 6.56
N HIS A 13 8.30 8.00 6.95
CA HIS A 13 7.05 7.27 6.68
C HIS A 13 5.81 7.94 7.28
N CYS A 14 5.92 8.49 8.50
CA CYS A 14 4.77 9.10 9.19
C CYS A 14 4.68 10.61 8.95
N SER A 15 5.81 11.31 8.96
CA SER A 15 5.83 12.79 8.91
C SER A 15 6.06 13.37 7.53
N TYR A 16 6.61 12.60 6.60
CA TYR A 16 7.06 13.07 5.28
C TYR A 16 7.98 14.30 5.37
N LYS A 17 8.73 14.43 6.45
CA LYS A 17 9.50 15.65 6.79
C LYS A 17 10.45 16.13 5.70
N ASN A 18 10.98 15.20 4.89
CA ASN A 18 11.88 15.54 3.79
C ASN A 18 11.15 15.72 2.46
N SER A 19 10.09 14.95 2.21
CA SER A 19 9.37 14.91 0.93
C SER A 19 8.17 15.87 0.85
N ILE A 20 7.58 16.27 2.00
CA ILE A 20 6.36 17.10 2.05
C ILE A 20 6.47 18.39 1.22
N LYS A 21 7.65 19.00 1.15
CA LYS A 21 7.90 20.23 0.37
C LYS A 21 7.73 20.02 -1.15
N TYR A 22 7.91 18.80 -1.63
CA TYR A 22 7.69 18.40 -3.02
C TYR A 22 6.24 17.97 -3.24
N LEU A 23 5.68 17.18 -2.32
CA LEU A 23 4.30 16.72 -2.38
C LEU A 23 3.30 17.88 -2.43
N LYS A 24 3.56 18.95 -1.67
CA LYS A 24 2.72 20.18 -1.69
C LYS A 24 2.68 20.91 -3.04
N LYS A 25 3.60 20.62 -3.95
CA LYS A 25 3.64 21.21 -5.30
C LYS A 25 2.77 20.45 -6.31
N LEU A 26 2.34 19.23 -5.98
CA LEU A 26 1.49 18.43 -6.84
C LEU A 26 0.07 19.01 -6.88
N PRO A 27 -0.64 18.89 -8.03
CA PRO A 27 -2.03 19.27 -8.13
C PRO A 27 -2.88 18.48 -7.14
N ARG A 28 -3.72 19.16 -6.37
CA ARG A 28 -4.59 18.54 -5.37
C ARG A 28 -6.07 18.53 -5.78
N LYS A 29 -6.41 19.26 -6.83
CA LYS A 29 -7.78 19.46 -7.33
C LYS A 29 -7.86 19.18 -8.82
N GLY A 30 -9.01 18.70 -9.27
CA GLY A 30 -9.29 18.45 -10.67
C GLY A 30 -10.77 18.24 -10.89
N LYS A 31 -11.26 18.42 -12.11
CA LYS A 31 -12.71 18.32 -12.42
C LYS A 31 -13.32 16.95 -12.12
N ALA A 32 -12.53 15.89 -12.30
CA ALA A 32 -12.97 14.52 -12.04
C ALA A 32 -12.70 14.07 -10.60
N LEU A 33 -11.92 14.83 -9.80
CA LEU A 33 -11.62 14.47 -8.43
C LEU A 33 -12.83 14.72 -7.54
N LEU A 34 -13.26 13.69 -6.81
CA LEU A 34 -14.36 13.76 -5.85
C LEU A 34 -13.87 14.00 -4.42
N VAL A 35 -12.58 13.76 -4.15
CA VAL A 35 -11.91 14.06 -2.88
C VAL A 35 -10.57 14.74 -3.15
N GLU A 36 -10.17 15.68 -2.31
CA GLU A 36 -8.85 16.30 -2.43
C GLU A 36 -7.75 15.34 -1.97
N ALA A 37 -6.54 15.51 -2.50
CA ALA A 37 -5.41 14.68 -2.12
C ALA A 37 -5.10 14.80 -0.62
N GLY A 38 -5.13 13.67 0.10
CA GLY A 38 -4.85 13.56 1.53
C GLY A 38 -6.06 13.70 2.44
N GLU A 39 -7.27 13.80 1.91
CA GLU A 39 -8.50 13.82 2.72
C GLU A 39 -8.95 12.40 3.10
N GLU A 40 -8.76 11.44 2.20
CA GLU A 40 -9.24 10.07 2.37
C GLU A 40 -8.10 9.04 2.19
N ASN A 41 -8.38 7.79 2.50
CA ASN A 41 -7.41 6.69 2.40
C ASN A 41 -7.02 6.35 0.96
N ALA A 42 -7.84 6.70 -0.02
CA ALA A 42 -7.60 6.44 -1.44
C ALA A 42 -8.02 7.64 -2.29
N GLY A 43 -7.49 7.75 -3.50
CA GLY A 43 -7.97 8.68 -4.50
C GLY A 43 -9.36 8.27 -5.00
N LEU A 44 -10.21 9.25 -5.30
CA LEU A 44 -11.55 9.02 -5.81
C LEU A 44 -11.82 9.92 -7.01
N VAL A 45 -12.15 9.31 -8.14
CA VAL A 45 -12.45 10.03 -9.39
C VAL A 45 -13.81 9.64 -9.95
N ASP A 46 -14.53 10.62 -10.48
CA ASP A 46 -15.76 10.40 -11.22
C ASP A 46 -15.43 9.76 -12.58
N ILE A 47 -16.05 8.63 -12.88
CA ILE A 47 -15.92 7.91 -14.13
C ILE A 47 -17.20 7.96 -14.99
N GLY A 48 -18.16 8.77 -14.60
CA GLY A 48 -19.45 8.95 -15.31
C GLY A 48 -20.55 8.01 -14.82
N ASP A 49 -21.75 8.25 -15.27
CA ASP A 49 -22.96 7.45 -14.99
C ASP A 49 -23.26 7.22 -13.49
N GLY A 50 -22.81 8.15 -12.64
CA GLY A 50 -22.97 8.06 -11.18
C GLY A 50 -22.03 7.06 -10.51
N TRP A 51 -20.95 6.68 -11.17
CA TRP A 51 -19.92 5.82 -10.63
C TRP A 51 -18.61 6.56 -10.37
N ALA A 52 -17.94 6.14 -9.33
CA ALA A 52 -16.59 6.58 -8.97
C ALA A 52 -15.62 5.42 -8.92
N CYS A 53 -14.40 5.71 -9.34
CA CYS A 53 -13.24 4.81 -9.21
C CYS A 53 -12.43 5.24 -8.00
N ALA A 54 -12.30 4.35 -7.02
CA ALA A 54 -11.37 4.47 -5.91
C ALA A 54 -10.07 3.73 -6.24
N PHE A 55 -8.92 4.36 -6.02
CA PHE A 55 -7.64 3.74 -6.32
C PHE A 55 -6.53 4.24 -5.39
N LYS A 56 -5.59 3.35 -5.12
CA LYS A 56 -4.37 3.68 -4.37
C LYS A 56 -3.23 2.78 -4.81
N ILE A 57 -2.03 3.32 -4.80
CA ILE A 57 -0.78 2.59 -4.96
C ILE A 57 0.09 2.84 -3.74
N GLU A 58 0.74 1.81 -3.25
CA GLU A 58 1.65 1.89 -2.11
C GLU A 58 2.82 0.93 -2.29
N SER A 59 3.98 1.27 -1.74
CA SER A 59 5.17 0.44 -1.80
C SER A 59 5.32 -0.44 -0.56
N HIS A 60 5.71 -1.70 -0.78
CA HIS A 60 6.06 -2.69 0.23
C HIS A 60 7.46 -3.27 -0.02
N ASN A 61 8.44 -2.39 -0.16
CA ASN A 61 9.78 -2.73 -0.61
C ASN A 61 10.58 -3.51 0.44
N HIS A 62 10.84 -2.89 1.59
CA HIS A 62 11.64 -3.47 2.68
C HIS A 62 11.07 -4.80 3.21
N PRO A 63 9.78 -4.90 3.53
CA PRO A 63 9.21 -6.18 3.93
C PRO A 63 9.38 -7.27 2.87
N SER A 64 9.29 -6.92 1.59
CA SER A 64 9.49 -7.86 0.48
C SER A 64 10.94 -8.22 0.26
N ALA A 65 11.90 -7.37 0.64
CA ALA A 65 13.33 -7.67 0.57
C ALA A 65 13.74 -8.72 1.61
N VAL A 66 13.07 -8.74 2.77
CA VAL A 66 13.34 -9.66 3.89
C VAL A 66 12.48 -10.94 3.74
N GLU A 67 11.18 -10.79 3.62
CA GLU A 67 10.21 -11.89 3.48
C GLU A 67 9.32 -11.68 2.24
N PRO A 68 9.80 -12.05 1.05
CA PRO A 68 9.18 -11.65 -0.20
C PRO A 68 7.73 -12.13 -0.36
N PHE A 69 7.39 -13.31 0.13
CA PHE A 69 6.02 -13.80 0.08
C PHE A 69 5.10 -12.99 1.00
N GLN A 70 5.45 -12.86 2.27
CA GLN A 70 4.63 -12.17 3.27
C GLN A 70 4.57 -10.67 3.02
N GLY A 71 5.72 -10.06 2.67
CA GLY A 71 5.81 -8.64 2.36
C GLY A 71 4.93 -8.24 1.19
N ALA A 72 4.97 -8.98 0.09
CA ALA A 72 4.15 -8.71 -1.08
C ALA A 72 2.66 -9.03 -0.84
N ALA A 73 2.36 -10.11 -0.12
CA ALA A 73 0.98 -10.44 0.26
C ALA A 73 0.36 -9.33 1.13
N THR A 74 1.11 -8.82 2.10
CA THR A 74 0.69 -7.69 2.94
C THR A 74 0.48 -6.42 2.11
N GLY A 75 1.32 -6.18 1.09
CA GLY A 75 1.16 -5.06 0.15
C GLY A 75 -0.20 -5.09 -0.54
N VAL A 76 -0.56 -6.22 -1.13
CA VAL A 76 -1.87 -6.39 -1.78
C VAL A 76 -3.01 -6.26 -0.77
N GLY A 77 -2.85 -6.85 0.43
CA GLY A 77 -3.87 -6.81 1.48
C GLY A 77 -4.11 -5.40 2.01
N GLY A 78 -3.05 -4.66 2.32
CA GLY A 78 -3.12 -3.29 2.82
C GLY A 78 -3.79 -2.34 1.83
N ILE A 79 -3.37 -2.41 0.57
CA ILE A 79 -3.95 -1.58 -0.49
C ILE A 79 -5.42 -1.89 -0.76
N SER A 80 -5.79 -3.16 -0.76
CA SER A 80 -7.20 -3.56 -0.92
C SER A 80 -8.05 -3.08 0.26
N ARG A 81 -7.49 -3.07 1.46
CA ARG A 81 -8.17 -2.56 2.67
C ARG A 81 -8.49 -1.08 2.55
N ASP A 82 -7.58 -0.26 2.03
CA ASP A 82 -7.84 1.17 1.83
C ASP A 82 -9.01 1.43 0.86
N ILE A 83 -9.14 0.60 -0.17
CA ILE A 83 -10.28 0.65 -1.07
C ILE A 83 -11.58 0.27 -0.35
N PHE A 84 -11.56 -0.79 0.45
CA PHE A 84 -12.72 -1.21 1.25
C PHE A 84 -13.15 -0.14 2.26
N THR A 85 -12.22 0.58 2.89
CA THR A 85 -12.54 1.63 3.85
C THR A 85 -13.26 2.83 3.22
N MET A 86 -13.14 3.00 1.90
CA MET A 86 -13.88 3.99 1.12
C MET A 86 -15.30 3.54 0.74
N GLY A 87 -15.73 2.35 1.16
CA GLY A 87 -16.98 1.74 0.71
C GLY A 87 -16.93 1.19 -0.71
N ALA A 88 -15.76 1.23 -1.36
CA ALA A 88 -15.59 0.73 -2.72
C ALA A 88 -15.30 -0.77 -2.73
N ARG A 89 -15.79 -1.47 -3.77
CA ARG A 89 -15.48 -2.88 -4.02
C ARG A 89 -14.21 -2.98 -4.87
N PRO A 90 -13.12 -3.58 -4.37
CA PRO A 90 -11.95 -3.88 -5.19
C PRO A 90 -12.31 -4.79 -6.38
N VAL A 91 -11.92 -4.40 -7.57
CA VAL A 91 -12.22 -5.12 -8.82
C VAL A 91 -10.98 -5.46 -9.63
N ALA A 92 -9.87 -4.78 -9.38
CA ALA A 92 -8.63 -4.99 -10.10
C ALA A 92 -7.42 -4.68 -9.22
N SER A 93 -6.35 -5.47 -9.40
CA SER A 93 -5.03 -5.21 -8.88
C SER A 93 -4.05 -4.96 -10.01
N LEU A 94 -3.10 -4.08 -9.77
CA LEU A 94 -1.98 -3.77 -10.64
C LEU A 94 -0.71 -3.73 -9.81
N ASN A 95 0.45 -4.00 -10.44
CA ASN A 95 1.71 -3.94 -9.71
C ASN A 95 2.77 -3.27 -10.57
N SER A 96 3.66 -2.51 -9.93
CA SER A 96 4.87 -1.98 -10.54
C SER A 96 6.06 -2.52 -9.76
N LEU A 97 6.79 -3.46 -10.37
CA LEU A 97 7.83 -4.23 -9.72
C LEU A 97 9.21 -3.91 -10.32
N ARG A 98 10.20 -3.80 -9.45
CA ARG A 98 11.60 -3.60 -9.83
C ARG A 98 12.47 -4.57 -9.05
N PHE A 99 13.37 -5.25 -9.73
CA PHE A 99 14.30 -6.21 -9.17
C PHE A 99 15.69 -6.01 -9.74
N GLY A 100 16.71 -6.56 -9.07
CA GLY A 100 18.05 -6.67 -9.60
C GLY A 100 18.13 -7.60 -10.81
N GLU A 101 19.34 -7.86 -11.28
CA GLU A 101 19.59 -8.70 -12.46
C GLU A 101 19.11 -10.14 -12.28
N LEU A 102 18.50 -10.70 -13.33
CA LEU A 102 17.87 -12.03 -13.30
C LEU A 102 18.86 -13.21 -13.13
N ASP A 103 20.11 -13.04 -13.46
CA ASP A 103 21.15 -14.06 -13.26
C ASP A 103 21.54 -14.23 -11.80
N ASN A 104 21.17 -13.28 -10.94
CA ASN A 104 21.42 -13.32 -9.51
C ASN A 104 20.40 -14.21 -8.78
N LYS A 105 20.88 -15.19 -8.01
CA LYS A 105 20.03 -16.12 -7.26
C LYS A 105 19.13 -15.44 -6.24
N LYS A 106 19.57 -14.34 -5.60
CA LYS A 106 18.75 -13.55 -4.66
C LYS A 106 17.58 -12.90 -5.41
N THR A 107 17.82 -12.30 -6.56
CA THR A 107 16.78 -11.72 -7.41
C THR A 107 15.73 -12.77 -7.78
N GLN A 108 16.15 -13.96 -8.21
CA GLN A 108 15.23 -15.06 -8.54
C GLN A 108 14.39 -15.48 -7.35
N HIS A 109 14.98 -15.55 -6.15
CA HIS A 109 14.26 -15.85 -4.91
C HIS A 109 13.24 -14.79 -4.58
N LEU A 110 13.62 -13.51 -4.62
CA LEU A 110 12.74 -12.37 -4.34
C LEU A 110 11.58 -12.32 -5.34
N LEU A 111 11.85 -12.40 -6.63
CA LEU A 111 10.84 -12.39 -7.69
C LEU A 111 9.81 -13.51 -7.50
N LYS A 112 10.29 -14.74 -7.26
CA LYS A 112 9.42 -15.91 -7.03
C LYS A 112 8.52 -15.72 -5.81
N GLY A 113 9.09 -15.24 -4.70
CA GLY A 113 8.36 -15.00 -3.46
C GLY A 113 7.32 -13.90 -3.60
N VAL A 114 7.71 -12.76 -4.18
CA VAL A 114 6.82 -11.61 -4.42
C VAL A 114 5.64 -12.00 -5.32
N VAL A 115 5.88 -12.63 -6.46
CA VAL A 115 4.82 -13.06 -7.37
C VAL A 115 3.87 -14.05 -6.69
N LYS A 116 4.42 -15.00 -5.90
CA LYS A 116 3.61 -15.95 -5.13
C LYS A 116 2.76 -15.25 -4.07
N GLY A 117 3.28 -14.25 -3.37
CA GLY A 117 2.56 -13.48 -2.36
C GLY A 117 1.40 -12.68 -2.96
N ILE A 118 1.67 -11.95 -4.06
CA ILE A 118 0.65 -11.20 -4.81
C ILE A 118 -0.47 -12.16 -5.27
N SER A 119 -0.10 -13.25 -5.91
CA SER A 119 -1.04 -14.26 -6.43
C SER A 119 -1.89 -14.87 -5.31
N HIS A 120 -1.27 -15.25 -4.21
CA HIS A 120 -1.98 -15.88 -3.08
C HIS A 120 -3.05 -14.94 -2.53
N TYR A 121 -2.70 -13.70 -2.22
CA TYR A 121 -3.64 -12.76 -1.62
C TYR A 121 -4.74 -12.35 -2.60
N GLY A 122 -4.40 -12.09 -3.87
CA GLY A 122 -5.37 -11.79 -4.92
C GLY A 122 -6.39 -12.91 -5.10
N ASN A 123 -5.94 -14.17 -5.06
CA ASN A 123 -6.83 -15.34 -5.13
C ASN A 123 -7.75 -15.46 -3.91
N CYS A 124 -7.28 -15.17 -2.69
CA CYS A 124 -8.11 -15.17 -1.50
C CYS A 124 -9.25 -14.14 -1.56
N PHE A 125 -9.00 -12.99 -2.17
CA PHE A 125 -10.02 -11.94 -2.37
C PHE A 125 -10.85 -12.11 -3.64
N GLY A 126 -10.38 -12.91 -4.58
CA GLY A 126 -10.99 -13.02 -5.90
C GLY A 126 -10.82 -11.76 -6.75
N VAL A 127 -9.74 -11.00 -6.53
CA VAL A 127 -9.40 -9.78 -7.27
C VAL A 127 -8.30 -10.10 -8.27
N PRO A 128 -8.55 -9.99 -9.58
CA PRO A 128 -7.57 -10.30 -10.60
C PRO A 128 -6.49 -9.22 -10.70
N THR A 129 -5.24 -9.63 -10.96
CA THR A 129 -4.20 -8.74 -11.44
C THR A 129 -4.39 -8.56 -12.93
N VAL A 130 -4.80 -7.37 -13.36
CA VAL A 130 -5.21 -7.08 -14.75
C VAL A 130 -4.12 -6.41 -15.57
N ALA A 131 -3.15 -5.76 -14.91
CA ALA A 131 -2.04 -5.08 -15.55
C ALA A 131 -0.88 -4.90 -14.59
N GLY A 132 0.21 -4.37 -15.09
CA GLY A 132 1.40 -4.04 -14.31
C GLY A 132 2.64 -4.00 -15.19
N GLU A 133 3.76 -3.84 -14.54
CA GLU A 133 5.07 -3.79 -15.18
C GLU A 133 6.12 -4.42 -14.28
N VAL A 134 7.13 -5.01 -14.88
CA VAL A 134 8.29 -5.57 -14.19
C VAL A 134 9.54 -5.11 -14.94
N TYR A 135 10.50 -4.56 -14.21
CA TYR A 135 11.79 -4.16 -14.74
C TYR A 135 12.93 -4.72 -13.90
N PHE A 136 14.07 -4.89 -14.53
CA PHE A 136 15.29 -5.38 -13.92
C PHE A 136 16.41 -4.38 -14.14
N ASP A 137 17.11 -4.03 -13.06
CA ASP A 137 18.24 -3.12 -13.08
C ASP A 137 19.09 -3.37 -11.83
N ASP A 138 20.39 -3.27 -11.99
CA ASP A 138 21.38 -3.52 -10.92
C ASP A 138 21.12 -2.67 -9.67
N CYS A 139 20.61 -1.46 -9.81
CA CYS A 139 20.30 -0.57 -8.69
C CYS A 139 19.26 -1.14 -7.71
N TYR A 140 18.44 -2.13 -8.12
CA TYR A 140 17.43 -2.79 -7.28
C TYR A 140 17.91 -4.13 -6.70
N GLN A 141 19.20 -4.43 -6.80
CA GLN A 141 19.75 -5.72 -6.38
C GLN A 141 19.60 -5.99 -4.89
N VAL A 142 19.72 -4.97 -4.07
CA VAL A 142 19.64 -5.08 -2.59
C VAL A 142 18.21 -4.89 -2.11
N ASN A 143 17.51 -3.90 -2.65
CA ASN A 143 16.18 -3.50 -2.24
C ASN A 143 15.23 -3.42 -3.44
N PRO A 144 14.41 -4.43 -3.68
CA PRO A 144 13.46 -4.42 -4.77
C PRO A 144 12.38 -3.35 -4.54
N LEU A 145 11.75 -2.87 -5.60
CA LEU A 145 10.53 -2.09 -5.48
C LEU A 145 9.32 -2.99 -5.72
N VAL A 146 8.46 -3.04 -4.74
CA VAL A 146 7.19 -3.79 -4.80
C VAL A 146 6.06 -2.80 -4.56
N ASN A 147 5.52 -2.27 -5.64
CA ASN A 147 4.40 -1.33 -5.57
C ASN A 147 3.12 -2.07 -5.94
N ALA A 148 2.20 -2.14 -4.99
CA ALA A 148 0.88 -2.73 -5.18
C ALA A 148 -0.16 -1.62 -5.37
N MET A 149 -1.01 -1.78 -6.37
CA MET A 149 -2.14 -0.88 -6.63
C MET A 149 -3.43 -1.67 -6.61
N SER A 150 -4.45 -1.11 -5.98
CA SER A 150 -5.80 -1.63 -6.01
C SER A 150 -6.76 -0.59 -6.58
N VAL A 151 -7.71 -1.06 -7.34
CA VAL A 151 -8.78 -0.26 -7.96
C VAL A 151 -10.11 -0.83 -7.56
N GLY A 152 -11.02 0.03 -7.10
CA GLY A 152 -12.37 -0.33 -6.73
C GLY A 152 -13.40 0.60 -7.34
N ILE A 153 -14.65 0.20 -7.26
CA ILE A 153 -15.80 0.96 -7.80
C ILE A 153 -16.82 1.17 -6.69
N VAL A 154 -17.37 2.37 -6.67
CA VAL A 154 -18.40 2.78 -5.72
C VAL A 154 -19.37 3.77 -6.38
N ARG A 155 -20.60 3.86 -5.92
CA ARG A 155 -21.54 4.90 -6.35
C ARG A 155 -21.11 6.27 -5.82
N VAL A 156 -21.22 7.30 -6.65
CA VAL A 156 -21.00 8.69 -6.22
C VAL A 156 -21.99 9.01 -5.11
N GLY A 157 -21.48 9.50 -3.97
CA GLY A 157 -22.28 9.78 -2.78
C GLY A 157 -22.50 8.61 -1.83
N GLU A 158 -22.04 7.41 -2.15
CA GLU A 158 -22.08 6.23 -1.26
C GLU A 158 -20.70 5.89 -0.66
N THR A 159 -19.77 6.81 -0.75
CA THR A 159 -18.43 6.65 -0.15
C THR A 159 -18.49 6.79 1.36
N ILE A 160 -17.60 6.07 2.04
CA ILE A 160 -17.43 6.09 3.49
C ILE A 160 -16.11 6.77 3.81
N SER A 161 -16.15 7.74 4.73
CA SER A 161 -14.97 8.39 5.26
C SER A 161 -14.47 7.70 6.53
N ALA A 162 -13.15 7.70 6.74
CA ALA A 162 -12.52 7.13 7.93
C ALA A 162 -12.68 8.06 9.16
N THR A 163 -13.92 8.40 9.48
CA THR A 163 -14.28 9.24 10.62
C THR A 163 -15.08 8.43 11.64
N SER A 164 -14.87 8.70 12.92
CA SER A 164 -15.72 8.15 13.98
C SER A 164 -16.70 9.21 14.46
N GLU A 165 -17.98 8.90 14.36
CA GLU A 165 -19.07 9.78 14.79
C GLU A 165 -19.83 9.17 15.96
N GLY A 166 -20.41 10.03 16.77
CA GLY A 166 -21.26 9.63 17.89
C GLY A 166 -20.48 9.24 19.16
N ALA A 167 -20.34 10.20 20.09
CA ALA A 167 -19.78 9.92 21.40
C ALA A 167 -20.57 8.79 22.10
N GLY A 168 -19.87 7.76 22.56
CA GLY A 168 -20.46 6.58 23.19
C GLY A 168 -20.74 5.40 22.25
N ASN A 169 -20.54 5.54 20.93
CA ASN A 169 -20.63 4.43 20.03
C ASN A 169 -19.53 3.39 20.29
N PRO A 170 -19.84 2.09 20.27
CA PRO A 170 -18.86 1.05 20.50
C PRO A 170 -17.88 0.95 19.33
N ILE A 171 -16.61 0.66 19.64
CA ILE A 171 -15.57 0.35 18.64
C ILE A 171 -15.27 -1.14 18.73
N TYR A 172 -15.29 -1.81 17.59
CA TYR A 172 -15.03 -3.25 17.48
C TYR A 172 -13.74 -3.50 16.69
N ILE A 173 -12.96 -4.49 17.15
CA ILE A 173 -11.85 -5.05 16.39
C ILE A 173 -12.32 -6.40 15.86
N VAL A 174 -12.25 -6.55 14.52
CA VAL A 174 -12.64 -7.78 13.81
C VAL A 174 -11.41 -8.35 13.11
N GLY A 175 -11.06 -9.59 13.42
CA GLY A 175 -9.92 -10.27 12.82
C GLY A 175 -9.43 -11.44 13.68
N ALA A 176 -8.34 -12.05 13.22
CA ALA A 176 -7.65 -13.08 13.99
C ALA A 176 -6.83 -12.47 15.13
N SER A 177 -6.45 -13.31 16.11
CA SER A 177 -5.44 -12.93 17.10
C SER A 177 -4.12 -12.59 16.42
N THR A 178 -3.55 -11.46 16.77
CA THR A 178 -2.27 -11.01 16.22
C THR A 178 -1.12 -11.26 17.19
N GLY A 179 0.05 -11.59 16.66
CA GLY A 179 1.31 -11.65 17.39
C GLY A 179 2.05 -10.30 17.38
N LYS A 180 3.36 -10.38 17.57
CA LYS A 180 4.27 -9.22 17.50
C LYS A 180 4.95 -9.07 16.14
N ASP A 181 4.67 -9.98 15.21
CA ASP A 181 5.28 -9.96 13.89
C ASP A 181 4.88 -8.70 13.12
N GLY A 182 5.86 -8.06 12.51
CA GLY A 182 5.66 -6.80 11.79
C GLY A 182 5.48 -5.56 12.67
N ILE A 183 5.65 -5.67 13.99
CA ILE A 183 5.74 -4.49 14.86
C ILE A 183 6.94 -3.62 14.39
N HIS A 184 6.74 -2.32 14.27
CA HIS A 184 7.70 -1.38 13.67
C HIS A 184 7.93 -1.54 12.16
N GLY A 185 7.18 -2.37 11.44
CA GLY A 185 7.35 -2.57 10.00
C GLY A 185 7.28 -1.27 9.19
N ALA A 186 6.40 -0.34 9.55
CA ALA A 186 6.33 0.97 8.91
C ALA A 186 7.56 1.85 9.16
N THR A 187 8.14 1.81 10.37
CA THR A 187 9.36 2.53 10.71
C THR A 187 10.56 1.94 9.97
N PHE A 188 10.63 0.63 9.91
CA PHE A 188 11.65 -0.12 9.18
C PHE A 188 11.70 0.27 7.69
N ALA A 189 10.57 0.59 7.08
CA ALA A 189 10.50 1.07 5.69
C ALA A 189 11.22 2.41 5.45
N SER A 190 11.58 3.15 6.51
CA SER A 190 12.32 4.41 6.44
C SER A 190 13.81 4.29 6.78
N GLU A 191 14.29 3.07 7.04
CA GLU A 191 15.69 2.77 7.40
C GLU A 191 16.42 2.12 6.23
N ASP A 192 17.75 2.20 6.23
CA ASP A 192 18.57 1.47 5.26
C ASP A 192 18.55 -0.03 5.58
N LEU A 193 18.49 -0.86 4.55
CA LEU A 193 18.61 -2.31 4.70
C LEU A 193 20.06 -2.67 5.05
N GLY A 194 20.28 -3.12 6.29
CA GLY A 194 21.55 -3.65 6.77
C GLY A 194 21.61 -5.18 6.75
N GLU A 195 22.77 -5.73 7.11
CA GLU A 195 22.96 -7.19 7.24
C GLU A 195 22.15 -7.79 8.40
N ASP A 196 21.75 -6.96 9.37
CA ASP A 196 20.97 -7.34 10.56
C ASP A 196 19.45 -7.08 10.39
N ALA A 197 18.98 -6.76 9.19
CA ALA A 197 17.59 -6.44 8.90
C ALA A 197 16.70 -7.70 8.78
#